data_3f406b164e06df3b0cf718e1f19f97ac
#
_entry.id   3f406b164e06df3b0cf718e1f19f97ac
#
_cell.length_a   1.000
_cell.length_b   1.000
_cell.length_c   1.000
_cell.angle_alpha   90.00
_cell.angle_beta   90.00
_cell.angle_gamma   90.00
#
_symmetry.space_group_name_H-M   'P 1'
#
loop_
_entity.id
_entity.type
_entity.pdbx_description
1 polymer ?
#
loop_
_entity_poly.entity_id
_entity_poly.type
_entity_poly.pdbx_seq_one_letter_code
_entity_poly.pdbx_strand_id
1 'polypeptide(L)'
;MMPGWLAGLIFFSVLGLLVGSQAFWFWRARKLVRSRPQGWQRWALGAPLYGWFLLLLVVFVAAPLRWAVAGGAPVLLSLFMQFRRSEVMIPIGLWLTASMFSFLLIGLVRGASWLGRRALVRRPANDPPQPERRYFLQTATYAAGAVPFVMVGYGFLIGRQNYGVQEVTVPIRALPEALDGLRLLQLTDVHASAYMPVAEIRRVVGLAREIAADLVLHTGDFITSRGDPLEEAILELAQVEGRHGRFGCLGNHEIYAGVEDFATELFARKGVRILRGKNVELEINGARLNLIGVDYLRQPRGLDPEQWASHFLRGDERLMRLGMPNILLSHNPNPFLRAAEIGIDLTVAGHTHGGQVQVEILDTRWSPARFMTPFISGLYERNGSRLYVSRGIGTIAMPVRLNAPPEITLLTLRRA
;
A
#
# COMPACT_ATOMS: atom_id res chain seq x y z
N MET A 1 3.70 20.10 6.17
CA MET A 1 4.70 19.12 6.67
C MET A 1 4.61 18.98 8.17
N MET A 2 4.63 17.76 8.69
CA MET A 2 4.77 17.57 10.13
C MET A 2 6.11 18.17 10.58
N PRO A 3 6.13 18.99 11.65
CA PRO A 3 7.38 19.46 12.25
C PRO A 3 8.29 18.28 12.60
N GLY A 4 9.61 18.41 12.42
CA GLY A 4 10.55 17.30 12.65
C GLY A 4 10.46 16.70 14.08
N TRP A 5 10.14 17.53 15.09
CA TRP A 5 9.90 17.07 16.45
C TRP A 5 8.65 16.18 16.54
N LEU A 6 7.59 16.48 15.77
CA LEU A 6 6.36 15.68 15.77
C LEU A 6 6.59 14.33 15.08
N ALA A 7 7.34 14.31 13.97
CA ALA A 7 7.76 13.06 13.33
C ALA A 7 8.61 12.20 14.28
N GLY A 8 9.54 12.81 15.02
CA GLY A 8 10.31 12.14 16.08
C GLY A 8 9.41 11.59 17.18
N LEU A 9 8.47 12.38 17.68
CA LEU A 9 7.52 11.94 18.70
C LEU A 9 6.68 10.74 18.24
N ILE A 10 6.16 10.77 17.03
CA ILE A 10 5.40 9.65 16.43
C ILE A 10 6.29 8.41 16.32
N PHE A 11 7.52 8.56 15.81
CA PHE A 11 8.46 7.46 15.68
C PHE A 11 8.74 6.78 17.02
N PHE A 12 9.10 7.56 18.05
CA PHE A 12 9.39 7.02 19.39
C PHE A 12 8.14 6.45 20.06
N SER A 13 6.95 7.03 19.81
CA SER A 13 5.69 6.50 20.32
C SER A 13 5.36 5.14 19.71
N VAL A 14 5.50 5.00 18.38
CA VAL A 14 5.29 3.73 17.68
C VAL A 14 6.31 2.68 18.11
N LEU A 15 7.57 3.06 18.24
CA LEU A 15 8.63 2.17 18.73
C LEU A 15 8.36 1.72 20.17
N GLY A 16 8.01 2.64 21.06
CA GLY A 16 7.65 2.33 22.45
C GLY A 16 6.43 1.40 22.53
N LEU A 17 5.41 1.64 21.71
CA LEU A 17 4.24 0.79 21.58
C LEU A 17 4.60 -0.62 21.10
N LEU A 18 5.46 -0.70 20.09
CA LEU A 18 5.93 -1.98 19.54
C LEU A 18 6.70 -2.78 20.61
N VAL A 19 7.68 -2.16 21.27
CA VAL A 19 8.46 -2.81 22.34
C VAL A 19 7.57 -3.21 23.52
N GLY A 20 6.66 -2.35 23.95
CA GLY A 20 5.70 -2.62 25.02
C GLY A 20 4.78 -3.78 24.68
N SER A 21 4.31 -3.88 23.43
CA SER A 21 3.51 -5.00 22.97
C SER A 21 4.29 -6.32 23.02
N GLN A 22 5.56 -6.35 22.58
CA GLN A 22 6.38 -7.55 22.63
C GLN A 22 6.69 -7.99 24.07
N ALA A 23 6.97 -7.04 24.96
CA ALA A 23 7.15 -7.33 26.39
C ALA A 23 5.88 -7.92 27.04
N PHE A 24 4.70 -7.38 26.68
CA PHE A 24 3.40 -7.91 27.12
C PHE A 24 3.20 -9.35 26.65
N TRP A 25 3.41 -9.63 25.36
CA TRP A 25 3.22 -10.96 24.80
C TRP A 25 4.25 -11.97 25.32
N PHE A 26 5.51 -11.56 25.51
CA PHE A 26 6.53 -12.38 26.14
C PHE A 26 6.14 -12.76 27.58
N TRP A 27 5.66 -11.80 28.37
CA TRP A 27 5.17 -12.07 29.73
C TRP A 27 3.99 -13.04 29.72
N ARG A 28 3.05 -12.89 28.80
CA ARG A 28 1.92 -13.83 28.62
C ARG A 28 2.39 -15.22 28.25
N ALA A 29 3.31 -15.34 27.30
CA ALA A 29 3.91 -16.61 26.91
C ALA A 29 4.62 -17.28 28.11
N ARG A 30 5.44 -16.52 28.84
CA ARG A 30 6.13 -17.01 30.04
C ARG A 30 5.16 -17.53 31.10
N LYS A 31 4.05 -16.80 31.34
CA LYS A 31 3.01 -17.23 32.28
C LYS A 31 2.36 -18.52 31.81
N LEU A 32 2.06 -18.66 30.53
CA LEU A 32 1.47 -19.86 29.95
C LEU A 32 2.42 -21.06 30.06
N VAL A 33 3.70 -20.91 29.72
CA VAL A 33 4.69 -21.96 29.85
C VAL A 33 4.85 -22.40 31.33
N ARG A 34 4.90 -21.44 32.25
CA ARG A 34 5.03 -21.73 33.70
C ARG A 34 3.81 -22.38 34.32
N SER A 35 2.62 -22.24 33.73
CA SER A 35 1.39 -22.90 34.22
C SER A 35 1.33 -24.39 33.86
N ARG A 36 2.24 -24.90 33.03
CA ARG A 36 2.32 -26.31 32.65
C ARG A 36 3.18 -27.09 33.64
N PRO A 37 2.87 -28.38 33.85
CA PRO A 37 3.70 -29.28 34.67
C PRO A 37 5.16 -29.27 34.19
N GLN A 38 6.09 -29.53 35.08
CA GLN A 38 7.50 -29.74 34.70
C GLN A 38 7.61 -31.01 33.84
N GLY A 39 8.53 -30.96 32.85
CA GLY A 39 8.76 -32.09 31.95
C GLY A 39 8.61 -31.69 30.47
N TRP A 40 8.42 -32.69 29.61
CA TRP A 40 8.43 -32.51 28.14
C TRP A 40 7.36 -31.52 27.65
N GLN A 41 6.18 -31.47 28.28
CA GLN A 41 5.11 -30.53 27.87
C GLN A 41 5.52 -29.05 28.01
N ARG A 42 6.29 -28.75 29.08
CA ARG A 42 6.82 -27.40 29.31
C ARG A 42 7.89 -27.03 28.27
N TRP A 43 8.74 -28.00 27.91
CA TRP A 43 9.73 -27.80 26.87
C TRP A 43 9.11 -27.68 25.48
N ALA A 44 8.17 -28.55 25.12
CA ALA A 44 7.49 -28.53 23.84
C ALA A 44 6.75 -27.22 23.58
N LEU A 45 6.18 -26.59 24.62
CA LEU A 45 5.55 -25.27 24.49
C LEU A 45 6.56 -24.12 24.62
N GLY A 46 7.53 -24.25 25.50
CA GLY A 46 8.48 -23.17 25.82
C GLY A 46 9.51 -22.93 24.73
N ALA A 47 10.07 -23.99 24.15
CA ALA A 47 11.10 -23.86 23.13
C ALA A 47 10.66 -23.03 21.90
N PRO A 48 9.52 -23.30 21.24
CA PRO A 48 9.07 -22.50 20.11
C PRO A 48 8.69 -21.07 20.51
N LEU A 49 8.05 -20.86 21.66
CA LEU A 49 7.67 -19.52 22.10
C LEU A 49 8.88 -18.66 22.46
N TYR A 50 9.83 -19.18 23.22
CA TYR A 50 11.04 -18.42 23.55
C TYR A 50 11.97 -18.28 22.35
N GLY A 51 12.06 -19.29 21.47
CA GLY A 51 12.76 -19.22 20.20
C GLY A 51 12.22 -18.11 19.30
N TRP A 52 10.90 -17.94 19.23
CA TRP A 52 10.26 -16.86 18.51
C TRP A 52 10.68 -15.47 19.05
N PHE A 53 10.59 -15.26 20.37
CA PHE A 53 11.00 -13.99 20.97
C PHE A 53 12.51 -13.74 20.85
N LEU A 54 13.33 -14.78 20.89
CA LEU A 54 14.76 -14.67 20.64
C LEU A 54 15.01 -14.23 19.17
N LEU A 55 14.30 -14.83 18.21
CA LEU A 55 14.37 -14.43 16.81
C LEU A 55 14.00 -12.96 16.63
N LEU A 56 12.89 -12.50 17.25
CA LEU A 56 12.50 -11.09 17.22
C LEU A 56 13.58 -10.20 17.80
N LEU A 57 14.16 -10.57 18.94
CA LEU A 57 15.25 -9.81 19.58
C LEU A 57 16.46 -9.71 18.65
N VAL A 58 16.88 -10.82 18.03
CA VAL A 58 18.00 -10.84 17.08
C VAL A 58 17.72 -9.91 15.90
N VAL A 59 16.51 -9.97 15.31
CA VAL A 59 16.11 -9.09 14.20
C VAL A 59 16.11 -7.63 14.62
N PHE A 60 15.59 -7.29 15.80
CA PHE A 60 15.56 -5.91 16.31
C PHE A 60 16.94 -5.37 16.67
N VAL A 61 17.83 -6.19 17.18
CA VAL A 61 19.20 -5.78 17.55
C VAL A 61 20.12 -5.74 16.31
N ALA A 62 19.97 -6.69 15.40
CA ALA A 62 20.78 -6.73 14.18
C ALA A 62 20.51 -5.54 13.26
N ALA A 63 19.30 -4.97 13.26
CA ALA A 63 18.96 -3.81 12.45
C ALA A 63 19.72 -2.51 12.86
N PRO A 64 19.78 -2.09 14.14
CA PRO A 64 20.58 -0.93 14.56
C PRO A 64 22.09 -1.22 14.57
N LEU A 65 22.54 -2.44 14.91
CA LEU A 65 23.95 -2.82 14.83
C LEU A 65 24.52 -2.68 13.41
N ARG A 66 23.71 -2.96 12.42
CA ARG A 66 23.99 -2.73 11.01
C ARG A 66 24.35 -1.26 10.73
N TRP A 67 23.64 -0.32 11.35
CA TRP A 67 23.87 1.12 11.18
C TRP A 67 25.21 1.54 11.79
N ALA A 68 25.54 0.95 12.94
CA ALA A 68 26.80 1.20 13.64
C ALA A 68 28.02 0.54 12.95
N VAL A 69 27.81 -0.58 12.23
CA VAL A 69 28.90 -1.40 11.62
C VAL A 69 28.97 -1.22 10.09
N ALA A 70 28.14 -0.35 9.49
CA ALA A 70 28.11 -0.12 8.04
C ALA A 70 29.46 0.30 7.40
N GLY A 71 30.47 0.61 8.21
CA GLY A 71 31.84 0.82 7.77
C GLY A 71 32.75 -0.40 7.71
N GLY A 72 32.31 -1.62 8.14
CA GLY A 72 33.27 -2.68 8.38
C GLY A 72 32.95 -4.13 8.00
N ALA A 73 31.73 -4.49 7.58
CA ALA A 73 31.42 -5.88 7.30
C ALA A 73 30.43 -6.11 6.14
N PRO A 74 30.89 -6.08 4.87
CA PRO A 74 30.02 -6.28 3.70
C PRO A 74 29.33 -7.66 3.68
N VAL A 75 29.92 -8.70 4.25
CA VAL A 75 29.35 -10.06 4.30
C VAL A 75 28.12 -10.13 5.23
N LEU A 76 28.21 -9.59 6.44
CA LEU A 76 27.08 -9.54 7.38
C LEU A 76 25.93 -8.69 6.82
N LEU A 77 26.25 -7.63 6.08
CA LEU A 77 25.26 -6.78 5.42
C LEU A 77 24.55 -7.54 4.29
N SER A 78 25.28 -8.31 3.48
CA SER A 78 24.67 -9.11 2.40
C SER A 78 23.77 -10.21 2.96
N LEU A 79 24.19 -10.93 4.00
CA LEU A 79 23.39 -11.94 4.68
C LEU A 79 22.11 -11.34 5.29
N PHE A 80 22.18 -10.16 5.91
CA PHE A 80 21.00 -9.48 6.44
C PHE A 80 20.07 -9.00 5.33
N MET A 81 20.58 -8.53 4.21
CA MET A 81 19.75 -8.13 3.05
C MET A 81 19.05 -9.34 2.42
N GLN A 82 19.73 -10.49 2.33
CA GLN A 82 19.10 -11.76 1.92
C GLN A 82 18.04 -12.21 2.92
N PHE A 83 18.32 -12.12 4.24
CA PHE A 83 17.37 -12.46 5.29
C PHE A 83 16.14 -11.54 5.24
N ARG A 84 16.31 -10.23 5.01
CA ARG A 84 15.20 -9.28 4.86
C ARG A 84 14.29 -9.57 3.67
N ARG A 85 14.82 -10.17 2.61
CA ARG A 85 14.09 -10.65 1.43
C ARG A 85 13.52 -12.04 1.61
N SER A 86 13.88 -12.73 2.69
CA SER A 86 13.46 -14.10 2.93
C SER A 86 11.98 -14.14 3.39
N GLU A 87 11.34 -15.26 3.10
CA GLU A 87 9.99 -15.58 3.55
C GLU A 87 9.83 -15.55 5.08
N VAL A 88 10.95 -15.63 5.83
CA VAL A 88 10.98 -15.53 7.30
C VAL A 88 10.49 -14.16 7.81
N MET A 89 10.70 -13.09 7.03
CA MET A 89 10.22 -11.75 7.43
C MET A 89 8.70 -11.60 7.36
N ILE A 90 8.02 -12.44 6.58
CA ILE A 90 6.56 -12.43 6.48
C ILE A 90 5.91 -12.70 7.85
N PRO A 91 6.13 -13.86 8.49
CA PRO A 91 5.52 -14.15 9.79
C PRO A 91 5.94 -13.16 10.88
N ILE A 92 7.16 -12.62 10.82
CA ILE A 92 7.61 -11.57 11.76
C ILE A 92 6.77 -10.30 11.59
N GLY A 93 6.60 -9.80 10.37
CA GLY A 93 5.81 -8.60 10.09
C GLY A 93 4.33 -8.77 10.46
N LEU A 94 3.74 -9.90 10.09
CA LEU A 94 2.35 -10.24 10.46
C LEU A 94 2.16 -10.30 11.98
N TRP A 95 3.09 -10.97 12.68
CA TRP A 95 3.09 -11.04 14.14
C TRP A 95 3.21 -9.66 14.79
N LEU A 96 4.18 -8.85 14.38
CA LEU A 96 4.42 -7.51 14.96
C LEU A 96 3.18 -6.63 14.82
N THR A 97 2.55 -6.65 13.65
CA THR A 97 1.32 -5.88 13.40
C THR A 97 0.15 -6.40 14.22
N ALA A 98 -0.16 -7.69 14.13
CA ALA A 98 -1.28 -8.28 14.86
C ALA A 98 -1.11 -8.13 16.38
N SER A 99 0.08 -8.41 16.90
CA SER A 99 0.38 -8.32 18.34
C SER A 99 0.31 -6.88 18.87
N MET A 100 0.75 -5.89 18.10
CA MET A 100 0.67 -4.49 18.47
C MET A 100 -0.79 -4.01 18.55
N PHE A 101 -1.59 -4.26 17.52
CA PHE A 101 -3.01 -3.88 17.53
C PHE A 101 -3.81 -4.66 18.59
N SER A 102 -3.50 -5.93 18.81
CA SER A 102 -4.08 -6.72 19.87
C SER A 102 -3.75 -6.17 21.26
N PHE A 103 -2.50 -5.76 21.49
CA PHE A 103 -2.09 -5.11 22.74
C PHE A 103 -2.88 -3.82 23.00
N LEU A 104 -3.04 -2.97 21.96
CA LEU A 104 -3.85 -1.74 22.04
C LEU A 104 -5.30 -2.04 22.38
N LEU A 105 -5.91 -2.99 21.67
CA LEU A 105 -7.32 -3.32 21.86
C LEU A 105 -7.59 -3.95 23.22
N ILE A 106 -6.72 -4.82 23.70
CA ILE A 106 -6.75 -5.34 25.08
C ILE A 106 -6.62 -4.20 26.10
N GLY A 107 -5.72 -3.24 25.83
CA GLY A 107 -5.53 -2.06 26.66
C GLY A 107 -6.78 -1.20 26.75
N LEU A 108 -7.43 -0.95 25.61
CA LEU A 108 -8.70 -0.21 25.51
C LEU A 108 -9.82 -0.88 26.29
N VAL A 109 -10.04 -2.18 26.08
CA VAL A 109 -11.09 -2.96 26.79
C VAL A 109 -10.85 -2.94 28.30
N ARG A 110 -9.61 -3.10 28.74
CA ARG A 110 -9.26 -3.06 30.18
C ARG A 110 -9.42 -1.65 30.76
N GLY A 111 -8.98 -0.64 30.01
CA GLY A 111 -9.11 0.76 30.40
C GLY A 111 -10.58 1.16 30.54
N ALA A 112 -11.40 0.85 29.56
CA ALA A 112 -12.85 1.07 29.59
C ALA A 112 -13.51 0.35 30.78
N SER A 113 -13.12 -0.90 31.03
CA SER A 113 -13.62 -1.69 32.17
C SER A 113 -13.20 -1.07 33.50
N TRP A 114 -12.01 -0.51 33.59
CA TRP A 114 -11.50 0.17 34.79
C TRP A 114 -12.22 1.51 35.02
N LEU A 115 -12.38 2.34 33.97
CA LEU A 115 -13.13 3.60 34.05
C LEU A 115 -14.59 3.38 34.42
N GLY A 116 -15.25 2.41 33.80
CA GLY A 116 -16.62 2.05 34.14
C GLY A 116 -16.78 1.60 35.60
N ARG A 117 -15.78 0.90 36.15
CA ARG A 117 -15.77 0.55 37.59
C ARG A 117 -15.64 1.78 38.50
N ARG A 118 -14.84 2.75 38.12
CA ARG A 118 -14.64 3.98 38.91
C ARG A 118 -15.80 4.96 38.81
N ALA A 119 -16.37 5.12 37.62
CA ALA A 119 -17.41 6.12 37.35
C ALA A 119 -18.83 5.64 37.76
N LEU A 120 -19.13 4.33 37.61
CA LEU A 120 -20.50 3.82 37.72
C LEU A 120 -20.81 3.06 39.00
N VAL A 121 -19.81 2.76 39.84
CA VAL A 121 -20.00 1.89 41.01
C VAL A 121 -19.32 2.43 42.25
N ARG A 122 -20.03 3.24 43.06
CA ARG A 122 -19.81 3.27 44.51
C ARG A 122 -20.40 1.95 45.07
N ARG A 123 -19.62 0.88 45.03
CA ARG A 123 -20.07 -0.39 45.62
C ARG A 123 -20.00 -0.33 47.12
N PRO A 124 -21.05 -0.83 47.82
CA PRO A 124 -20.95 -1.15 49.23
C PRO A 124 -19.82 -2.15 49.46
N ALA A 125 -19.11 -2.03 50.57
CA ALA A 125 -17.94 -2.89 50.89
C ALA A 125 -18.26 -4.39 50.95
N ASN A 126 -19.55 -4.78 51.01
CA ASN A 126 -20.03 -6.14 51.19
C ASN A 126 -20.71 -6.74 49.92
N ASP A 127 -20.48 -6.17 48.72
CA ASP A 127 -21.07 -6.71 47.50
C ASP A 127 -20.44 -8.09 47.16
N PRO A 128 -21.23 -9.15 46.93
CA PRO A 128 -20.69 -10.49 46.67
C PRO A 128 -19.89 -10.51 45.35
N PRO A 129 -18.90 -11.42 45.23
CA PRO A 129 -18.16 -11.62 43.99
C PRO A 129 -19.13 -11.93 42.84
N GLN A 130 -18.97 -11.25 41.71
CA GLN A 130 -19.77 -11.54 40.49
C GLN A 130 -18.90 -12.35 39.50
N PRO A 131 -18.86 -13.68 39.59
CA PRO A 131 -18.02 -14.54 38.76
C PRO A 131 -18.42 -14.43 37.28
N GLU A 132 -19.70 -14.31 36.96
CA GLU A 132 -20.23 -14.17 35.60
C GLU A 132 -19.72 -12.92 34.92
N ARG A 133 -19.76 -11.76 35.59
CA ARG A 133 -19.22 -10.50 35.08
C ARG A 133 -17.70 -10.59 34.86
N ARG A 134 -16.99 -11.24 35.77
CA ARG A 134 -15.54 -11.46 35.64
C ARG A 134 -15.24 -12.33 34.42
N TYR A 135 -16.00 -13.42 34.26
CA TYR A 135 -15.90 -14.33 33.13
C TYR A 135 -16.20 -13.60 31.81
N PHE A 136 -17.30 -12.85 31.75
CA PHE A 136 -17.66 -12.03 30.57
C PHE A 136 -16.56 -11.06 30.18
N LEU A 137 -16.04 -10.25 31.11
CA LEU A 137 -14.97 -9.29 30.83
C LEU A 137 -13.68 -9.98 30.41
N GLN A 138 -13.40 -11.14 30.95
CA GLN A 138 -12.23 -11.91 30.57
C GLN A 138 -12.37 -12.49 29.16
N THR A 139 -13.51 -13.05 28.82
CA THR A 139 -13.84 -13.57 27.49
C THR A 139 -13.84 -12.44 26.46
N ALA A 140 -14.48 -11.32 26.75
CA ALA A 140 -14.45 -10.14 25.89
C ALA A 140 -13.02 -9.62 25.64
N THR A 141 -12.16 -9.64 26.66
CA THR A 141 -10.75 -9.26 26.51
C THR A 141 -9.98 -10.22 25.59
N TYR A 142 -10.23 -11.54 25.71
CA TYR A 142 -9.60 -12.52 24.83
C TYR A 142 -10.12 -12.42 23.40
N ALA A 143 -11.43 -12.28 23.23
CA ALA A 143 -12.05 -12.08 21.91
C ALA A 143 -11.50 -10.82 21.21
N ALA A 144 -11.48 -9.70 21.93
CA ALA A 144 -10.89 -8.45 21.42
C ALA A 144 -9.40 -8.62 21.04
N GLY A 145 -8.64 -9.37 21.86
CA GLY A 145 -7.24 -9.66 21.58
C GLY A 145 -7.02 -10.55 20.34
N ALA A 146 -7.97 -11.43 20.01
CA ALA A 146 -7.89 -12.33 18.86
C ALA A 146 -8.20 -11.60 17.52
N VAL A 147 -9.07 -10.58 17.54
CA VAL A 147 -9.53 -9.88 16.32
C VAL A 147 -8.38 -9.42 15.41
N PRO A 148 -7.33 -8.72 15.87
CA PRO A 148 -6.25 -8.29 14.99
C PRO A 148 -5.49 -9.44 14.32
N PHE A 149 -5.32 -10.58 15.02
CA PHE A 149 -4.68 -11.76 14.42
C PHE A 149 -5.54 -12.36 13.30
N VAL A 150 -6.85 -12.44 13.50
CA VAL A 150 -7.79 -12.91 12.47
C VAL A 150 -7.80 -11.96 11.29
N MET A 151 -7.87 -10.64 11.54
CA MET A 151 -7.87 -9.62 10.47
C MET A 151 -6.57 -9.64 9.66
N VAL A 152 -5.42 -9.67 10.32
CA VAL A 152 -4.12 -9.72 9.63
C VAL A 152 -3.98 -11.03 8.86
N GLY A 153 -4.40 -12.17 9.44
CA GLY A 153 -4.41 -13.46 8.76
C GLY A 153 -5.33 -13.45 7.52
N TYR A 154 -6.54 -12.93 7.64
CA TYR A 154 -7.47 -12.78 6.52
C TYR A 154 -6.90 -11.85 5.43
N GLY A 155 -6.39 -10.70 5.81
CA GLY A 155 -5.84 -9.72 4.86
C GLY A 155 -4.61 -10.25 4.13
N PHE A 156 -3.82 -11.12 4.77
CA PHE A 156 -2.66 -11.77 4.15
C PHE A 156 -3.06 -12.95 3.24
N LEU A 157 -3.92 -13.85 3.73
CA LEU A 157 -4.23 -15.10 3.01
C LEU A 157 -5.26 -14.89 1.90
N ILE A 158 -6.22 -13.98 2.11
CA ILE A 158 -7.38 -13.77 1.24
C ILE A 158 -7.37 -12.35 0.65
N GLY A 159 -7.34 -11.33 1.50
CA GLY A 159 -7.56 -9.95 1.08
C GLY A 159 -6.59 -9.46 0.00
N ARG A 160 -5.31 -9.81 0.09
CA ARG A 160 -4.28 -9.41 -0.88
C ARG A 160 -4.33 -10.15 -2.23
N GLN A 161 -5.07 -11.27 -2.29
CA GLN A 161 -5.20 -12.08 -3.50
C GLN A 161 -6.60 -12.00 -4.12
N ASN A 162 -7.48 -11.21 -3.54
CA ASN A 162 -8.83 -10.99 -4.05
C ASN A 162 -8.82 -9.95 -5.18
N TYR A 163 -8.19 -10.32 -6.31
CA TYR A 163 -8.11 -9.48 -7.49
C TYR A 163 -9.49 -9.32 -8.12
N GLY A 164 -9.87 -8.07 -8.38
CA GLY A 164 -11.14 -7.74 -9.04
C GLY A 164 -10.95 -6.69 -10.12
N VAL A 165 -11.86 -6.70 -11.10
CA VAL A 165 -11.96 -5.63 -12.10
C VAL A 165 -12.85 -4.53 -11.51
N GLN A 166 -12.32 -3.31 -11.44
CA GLN A 166 -13.04 -2.13 -11.02
C GLN A 166 -13.40 -1.31 -12.26
N GLU A 167 -14.66 -1.35 -12.65
CA GLU A 167 -15.16 -0.53 -13.75
C GLU A 167 -15.59 0.84 -13.23
N VAL A 168 -15.13 1.91 -13.88
CA VAL A 168 -15.40 3.29 -13.48
C VAL A 168 -15.74 4.13 -14.70
N THR A 169 -16.89 4.78 -14.67
CA THR A 169 -17.27 5.78 -15.65
C THR A 169 -16.64 7.13 -15.31
N VAL A 170 -15.89 7.71 -16.26
CA VAL A 170 -15.21 8.97 -16.09
C VAL A 170 -15.85 10.03 -17.01
N PRO A 171 -16.61 10.97 -16.46
CA PRO A 171 -17.20 12.04 -17.24
C PRO A 171 -16.12 13.08 -17.60
N ILE A 172 -15.93 13.35 -18.89
CA ILE A 172 -14.98 14.34 -19.42
C ILE A 172 -15.73 15.44 -20.12
N ARG A 173 -15.45 16.69 -19.74
CA ARG A 173 -16.01 17.86 -20.41
C ARG A 173 -15.47 17.95 -21.83
N ALA A 174 -16.31 18.34 -22.79
CA ALA A 174 -15.92 18.51 -24.18
C ALA A 174 -15.23 17.30 -24.82
N LEU A 175 -15.49 16.07 -24.32
CA LEU A 175 -15.01 14.86 -24.96
C LEU A 175 -15.60 14.76 -26.38
N PRO A 176 -14.79 14.59 -27.44
CA PRO A 176 -15.29 14.30 -28.78
C PRO A 176 -16.19 13.07 -28.79
N GLU A 177 -17.26 13.10 -29.57
CA GLU A 177 -18.23 11.98 -29.66
C GLU A 177 -17.55 10.67 -30.05
N ALA A 178 -16.56 10.71 -30.93
CA ALA A 178 -15.79 9.57 -31.36
C ALA A 178 -14.95 8.88 -30.24
N LEU A 179 -14.74 9.58 -29.12
CA LEU A 179 -14.05 9.06 -27.93
C LEU A 179 -15.03 8.70 -26.79
N ASP A 180 -16.34 8.91 -26.96
CA ASP A 180 -17.32 8.47 -25.98
C ASP A 180 -17.36 6.94 -25.90
N GLY A 181 -17.21 6.40 -24.72
CA GLY A 181 -17.08 4.95 -24.52
C GLY A 181 -15.64 4.40 -24.61
N LEU A 182 -14.63 5.24 -24.82
CA LEU A 182 -13.21 4.80 -24.86
C LEU A 182 -12.81 4.12 -23.54
N ARG A 183 -12.24 2.90 -23.64
CA ARG A 183 -11.92 2.04 -22.50
C ARG A 183 -10.42 2.03 -22.23
N LEU A 184 -10.02 2.54 -21.05
CA LEU A 184 -8.64 2.62 -20.59
C LEU A 184 -8.42 1.59 -19.48
N LEU A 185 -7.62 0.56 -19.73
CA LEU A 185 -7.26 -0.45 -18.73
C LEU A 185 -5.99 -0.02 -18.00
N GLN A 186 -6.08 0.25 -16.71
CA GLN A 186 -4.94 0.60 -15.87
C GLN A 186 -4.44 -0.59 -15.06
N LEU A 187 -3.12 -0.84 -15.14
CA LEU A 187 -2.36 -1.76 -14.30
C LEU A 187 -1.28 -0.96 -13.57
N THR A 188 -1.25 -1.01 -12.25
CA THR A 188 -0.34 -0.18 -11.43
C THR A 188 0.02 -0.89 -10.13
N ASP A 189 1.12 -0.45 -9.51
CA ASP A 189 1.54 -0.88 -8.18
C ASP A 189 1.61 -2.41 -8.07
N VAL A 190 2.30 -3.03 -9.03
CA VAL A 190 2.44 -4.49 -9.10
C VAL A 190 3.32 -4.99 -7.97
N HIS A 191 4.43 -4.26 -7.70
CA HIS A 191 5.38 -4.58 -6.65
C HIS A 191 5.87 -6.03 -6.70
N ALA A 192 6.32 -6.47 -7.88
CA ALA A 192 6.97 -7.77 -8.02
C ALA A 192 8.00 -7.96 -6.90
N SER A 193 7.88 -9.04 -6.15
CA SER A 193 8.66 -9.33 -4.94
C SER A 193 8.37 -10.73 -4.44
N ALA A 194 8.92 -11.12 -3.29
CA ALA A 194 8.55 -12.36 -2.61
C ALA A 194 7.04 -12.42 -2.26
N TYR A 195 6.38 -11.26 -2.09
CA TYR A 195 4.93 -11.19 -1.80
C TYR A 195 4.06 -11.16 -3.05
N MET A 196 4.62 -10.78 -4.19
CA MET A 196 3.98 -10.75 -5.50
C MET A 196 4.88 -11.48 -6.49
N PRO A 197 4.98 -12.81 -6.40
CA PRO A 197 5.80 -13.62 -7.31
C PRO A 197 5.24 -13.57 -8.73
N VAL A 198 6.07 -13.84 -9.72
CA VAL A 198 5.72 -13.81 -11.15
C VAL A 198 4.48 -14.66 -11.47
N ALA A 199 4.27 -15.76 -10.74
CA ALA A 199 3.07 -16.60 -10.91
C ALA A 199 1.77 -15.85 -10.58
N GLU A 200 1.77 -14.99 -9.55
CA GLU A 200 0.61 -14.15 -9.23
C GLU A 200 0.44 -13.02 -10.25
N ILE A 201 1.54 -12.43 -10.74
CA ILE A 201 1.49 -11.43 -11.84
C ILE A 201 0.84 -12.06 -13.07
N ARG A 202 1.24 -13.28 -13.43
CA ARG A 202 0.64 -14.03 -14.56
C ARG A 202 -0.86 -14.25 -14.38
N ARG A 203 -1.30 -14.55 -13.15
CA ARG A 203 -2.73 -14.70 -12.83
C ARG A 203 -3.48 -13.39 -13.06
N VAL A 204 -2.95 -12.26 -12.61
CA VAL A 204 -3.55 -10.93 -12.81
C VAL A 204 -3.57 -10.55 -14.29
N VAL A 205 -2.47 -10.80 -15.00
CA VAL A 205 -2.37 -10.59 -16.45
C VAL A 205 -3.42 -11.46 -17.20
N GLY A 206 -3.63 -12.71 -16.76
CA GLY A 206 -4.69 -13.56 -17.30
C GLY A 206 -6.07 -12.90 -17.21
N LEU A 207 -6.42 -12.34 -16.04
CA LEU A 207 -7.68 -11.60 -15.86
C LEU A 207 -7.73 -10.32 -16.71
N ALA A 208 -6.63 -9.59 -16.79
CA ALA A 208 -6.56 -8.34 -17.56
C ALA A 208 -6.72 -8.57 -19.07
N ARG A 209 -6.21 -9.68 -19.60
CA ARG A 209 -6.29 -10.03 -21.03
C ARG A 209 -7.71 -10.38 -21.49
N GLU A 210 -8.60 -10.74 -20.58
CA GLU A 210 -10.02 -10.99 -20.89
C GLU A 210 -10.80 -9.68 -21.11
N ILE A 211 -10.21 -8.53 -20.74
CA ILE A 211 -10.84 -7.21 -20.82
C ILE A 211 -10.56 -6.61 -22.21
N ALA A 212 -11.61 -6.33 -22.97
CA ALA A 212 -11.47 -5.60 -24.21
C ALA A 212 -11.16 -4.12 -23.91
N ALA A 213 -9.90 -3.74 -23.98
CA ALA A 213 -9.43 -2.37 -23.76
C ALA A 213 -9.02 -1.69 -25.07
N ASP A 214 -9.25 -0.38 -25.13
CA ASP A 214 -8.78 0.45 -26.25
C ASP A 214 -7.34 0.90 -26.02
N LEU A 215 -7.01 1.30 -24.78
CA LEU A 215 -5.66 1.63 -24.36
C LEU A 215 -5.32 0.87 -23.09
N VAL A 216 -4.06 0.42 -22.96
CA VAL A 216 -3.52 -0.14 -21.72
C VAL A 216 -2.53 0.86 -21.11
N LEU A 217 -2.71 1.16 -19.82
CA LEU A 217 -1.97 2.16 -19.08
C LEU A 217 -1.23 1.50 -17.91
N HIS A 218 0.09 1.52 -17.95
CA HIS A 218 0.94 1.06 -16.85
C HIS A 218 1.41 2.27 -16.04
N THR A 219 0.96 2.43 -14.79
CA THR A 219 1.24 3.64 -14.02
C THR A 219 2.24 3.44 -12.88
N GLY A 220 3.29 2.64 -13.12
CA GLY A 220 4.47 2.53 -12.27
C GLY A 220 4.41 1.53 -11.12
N ASP A 221 5.50 1.49 -10.37
CA ASP A 221 5.77 0.59 -9.24
C ASP A 221 5.63 -0.90 -9.63
N PHE A 222 6.43 -1.30 -10.63
CA PHE A 222 6.48 -2.68 -11.11
C PHE A 222 7.21 -3.61 -10.15
N ILE A 223 8.18 -3.08 -9.38
CA ILE A 223 8.97 -3.79 -8.36
C ILE A 223 8.87 -3.10 -7.01
N THR A 224 9.30 -3.78 -5.94
CA THR A 224 9.42 -3.16 -4.60
C THR A 224 10.84 -2.65 -4.34
N SER A 225 11.86 -3.38 -4.81
CA SER A 225 13.25 -3.06 -4.50
C SER A 225 14.19 -3.56 -5.60
N ARG A 226 15.39 -3.00 -5.63
CA ARG A 226 16.44 -3.48 -6.52
C ARG A 226 16.72 -4.97 -6.30
N GLY A 227 16.72 -5.74 -7.41
CA GLY A 227 16.91 -7.19 -7.43
C GLY A 227 15.65 -8.02 -7.28
N ASP A 228 14.46 -7.39 -7.24
CA ASP A 228 13.20 -8.06 -7.50
C ASP A 228 13.07 -8.43 -8.99
N PRO A 229 12.18 -9.36 -9.38
CA PRO A 229 12.08 -9.89 -10.74
C PRO A 229 11.43 -8.91 -11.72
N LEU A 230 12.11 -7.79 -11.99
CA LEU A 230 11.61 -6.71 -12.87
C LEU A 230 11.43 -7.18 -14.31
N GLU A 231 12.41 -7.92 -14.84
CA GLU A 231 12.36 -8.39 -16.23
C GLU A 231 11.15 -9.30 -16.44
N GLU A 232 10.99 -10.29 -15.59
CA GLU A 232 9.89 -11.24 -15.67
C GLU A 232 8.53 -10.55 -15.48
N ALA A 233 8.45 -9.58 -14.56
CA ALA A 233 7.25 -8.80 -14.35
C ALA A 233 6.86 -7.99 -15.60
N ILE A 234 7.82 -7.32 -16.24
CA ILE A 234 7.58 -6.57 -17.49
C ILE A 234 7.16 -7.51 -18.62
N LEU A 235 7.80 -8.68 -18.75
CA LEU A 235 7.45 -9.66 -19.76
C LEU A 235 6.01 -10.18 -19.63
N GLU A 236 5.52 -10.34 -18.41
CA GLU A 236 4.11 -10.72 -18.18
C GLU A 236 3.18 -9.52 -18.44
N LEU A 237 3.45 -8.34 -17.88
CA LEU A 237 2.59 -7.16 -18.04
C LEU A 237 2.43 -6.73 -19.49
N ALA A 238 3.49 -6.85 -20.29
CA ALA A 238 3.48 -6.50 -21.70
C ALA A 238 2.62 -7.45 -22.57
N GLN A 239 2.06 -8.52 -22.02
CA GLN A 239 1.13 -9.39 -22.75
C GLN A 239 -0.31 -8.85 -22.80
N VAL A 240 -0.62 -7.84 -21.98
CA VAL A 240 -1.94 -7.21 -22.00
C VAL A 240 -2.01 -6.22 -23.16
N GLU A 241 -2.99 -6.38 -24.03
CA GLU A 241 -3.08 -5.62 -25.26
C GLU A 241 -4.22 -4.59 -25.25
N GLY A 242 -3.98 -3.43 -25.88
CA GLY A 242 -4.97 -2.40 -26.16
C GLY A 242 -5.06 -2.15 -27.66
N ARG A 243 -6.26 -1.95 -28.18
CA ARG A 243 -6.50 -1.76 -29.63
C ARG A 243 -5.68 -0.61 -30.24
N HIS A 244 -5.49 0.46 -29.46
CA HIS A 244 -4.80 1.67 -29.90
C HIS A 244 -3.44 1.88 -29.21
N GLY A 245 -2.97 0.87 -28.48
CA GLY A 245 -1.61 0.85 -27.93
C GLY A 245 -1.53 0.68 -26.41
N ARG A 246 -0.28 0.64 -25.97
CA ARG A 246 0.12 0.38 -24.57
C ARG A 246 1.09 1.47 -24.14
N PHE A 247 0.78 2.15 -23.06
CA PHE A 247 1.53 3.30 -22.58
C PHE A 247 1.76 3.20 -21.08
N GLY A 248 2.69 3.98 -20.54
CA GLY A 248 2.87 4.02 -19.12
C GLY A 248 3.77 5.16 -18.64
N CYS A 249 3.91 5.27 -17.34
CA CYS A 249 4.91 6.07 -16.63
C CYS A 249 5.60 5.19 -15.56
N LEU A 250 6.71 5.68 -15.01
CA LEU A 250 7.42 4.99 -13.92
C LEU A 250 6.91 5.46 -12.57
N GLY A 251 7.04 4.57 -11.56
CA GLY A 251 6.78 4.88 -10.17
C GLY A 251 8.05 5.26 -9.39
N ASN A 252 7.88 5.48 -8.10
CA ASN A 252 9.01 5.83 -7.24
C ASN A 252 9.94 4.63 -6.98
N HIS A 253 9.43 3.41 -7.06
CA HIS A 253 10.24 2.22 -6.78
C HIS A 253 11.26 1.95 -7.88
N GLU A 254 10.95 2.19 -9.14
CA GLU A 254 11.92 2.14 -10.25
C GLU A 254 13.02 3.18 -10.05
N ILE A 255 12.67 4.42 -9.70
CA ILE A 255 13.63 5.52 -9.43
C ILE A 255 14.50 5.21 -8.21
N TYR A 256 13.92 4.66 -7.13
CA TYR A 256 14.68 4.30 -5.93
C TYR A 256 15.62 3.10 -6.14
N ALA A 257 15.23 2.21 -7.02
CA ALA A 257 16.05 1.05 -7.40
C ALA A 257 17.14 1.40 -8.43
N GLY A 258 17.04 2.56 -9.12
CA GLY A 258 17.96 2.97 -10.20
C GLY A 258 17.85 2.03 -11.40
N VAL A 259 16.62 1.68 -11.79
CA VAL A 259 16.33 0.76 -12.90
C VAL A 259 15.41 1.38 -13.95
N GLU A 260 15.19 2.69 -13.88
CA GLU A 260 14.26 3.42 -14.74
C GLU A 260 14.57 3.29 -16.23
N ASP A 261 15.84 3.38 -16.61
CA ASP A 261 16.25 3.28 -18.01
C ASP A 261 16.08 1.84 -18.52
N PHE A 262 16.51 0.86 -17.72
CA PHE A 262 16.32 -0.56 -18.04
C PHE A 262 14.84 -0.91 -18.22
N ALA A 263 13.97 -0.46 -17.29
CA ALA A 263 12.54 -0.69 -17.39
C ALA A 263 11.95 -0.05 -18.65
N THR A 264 12.33 1.20 -18.94
CA THR A 264 11.86 1.94 -20.13
C THR A 264 12.23 1.22 -21.42
N GLU A 265 13.49 0.78 -21.54
CA GLU A 265 13.99 0.09 -22.74
C GLU A 265 13.34 -1.30 -22.91
N LEU A 266 13.16 -2.04 -21.81
CA LEU A 266 12.55 -3.36 -21.89
C LEU A 266 11.08 -3.27 -22.29
N PHE A 267 10.32 -2.34 -21.70
CA PHE A 267 8.93 -2.09 -22.12
C PHE A 267 8.86 -1.68 -23.60
N ALA A 268 9.76 -0.79 -24.06
CA ALA A 268 9.79 -0.37 -25.46
C ALA A 268 10.03 -1.55 -26.41
N ARG A 269 10.97 -2.45 -26.08
CA ARG A 269 11.21 -3.68 -26.85
C ARG A 269 10.00 -4.60 -26.91
N LYS A 270 9.08 -4.50 -25.96
CA LYS A 270 7.81 -5.25 -25.90
C LYS A 270 6.62 -4.47 -26.43
N GLY A 271 6.85 -3.30 -27.06
CA GLY A 271 5.81 -2.49 -27.66
C GLY A 271 4.96 -1.67 -26.67
N VAL A 272 5.42 -1.48 -25.44
CA VAL A 272 4.83 -0.58 -24.45
C VAL A 272 5.66 0.70 -24.40
N ARG A 273 5.04 1.85 -24.61
CA ARG A 273 5.72 3.16 -24.58
C ARG A 273 5.64 3.80 -23.21
N ILE A 274 6.74 3.79 -22.48
CA ILE A 274 6.88 4.55 -21.22
C ILE A 274 7.14 6.01 -21.54
N LEU A 275 6.28 6.90 -21.06
CA LEU A 275 6.36 8.34 -21.26
C LEU A 275 7.06 8.97 -20.04
N ARG A 276 8.21 9.59 -20.28
CA ARG A 276 9.04 10.21 -19.25
C ARG A 276 9.22 11.69 -19.61
N GLY A 277 8.36 12.56 -19.07
CA GLY A 277 8.30 13.97 -19.46
C GLY A 277 8.01 14.16 -20.96
N LYS A 278 7.16 13.30 -21.53
CA LYS A 278 6.81 13.26 -22.95
C LYS A 278 5.30 13.09 -23.13
N ASN A 279 4.83 13.45 -24.33
CA ASN A 279 3.46 13.15 -24.74
C ASN A 279 3.43 12.35 -26.04
N VAL A 280 2.27 11.81 -26.32
CA VAL A 280 1.92 11.20 -27.62
C VAL A 280 0.50 11.60 -27.98
N GLU A 281 0.33 12.04 -29.22
CA GLU A 281 -0.97 12.30 -29.80
C GLU A 281 -1.45 11.03 -30.51
N LEU A 282 -2.66 10.59 -30.17
CA LEU A 282 -3.31 9.42 -30.75
C LEU A 282 -4.50 9.88 -31.57
N GLU A 283 -4.69 9.26 -32.71
CA GLU A 283 -5.91 9.41 -33.49
C GLU A 283 -6.76 8.13 -33.32
N ILE A 284 -7.96 8.28 -32.77
CA ILE A 284 -8.87 7.21 -32.46
C ILE A 284 -10.24 7.55 -33.03
N ASN A 285 -10.74 6.75 -33.94
CA ASN A 285 -12.03 6.95 -34.62
C ASN A 285 -12.16 8.35 -35.25
N GLY A 286 -11.06 8.94 -35.75
CA GLY A 286 -11.03 10.27 -36.33
C GLY A 286 -10.97 11.43 -35.34
N ALA A 287 -10.93 11.17 -34.04
CA ALA A 287 -10.67 12.19 -33.02
C ALA A 287 -9.27 12.08 -32.44
N ARG A 288 -8.71 13.20 -31.99
CA ARG A 288 -7.38 13.26 -31.41
C ARG A 288 -7.44 13.24 -29.89
N LEU A 289 -6.53 12.52 -29.27
CA LEU A 289 -6.32 12.40 -27.82
C LEU A 289 -4.84 12.62 -27.52
N ASN A 290 -4.52 13.46 -26.55
CA ASN A 290 -3.16 13.63 -26.06
C ASN A 290 -2.92 12.87 -24.76
N LEU A 291 -1.96 11.95 -24.76
CA LEU A 291 -1.54 11.19 -23.60
C LEU A 291 -0.17 11.72 -23.14
N ILE A 292 -0.09 12.16 -21.89
CA ILE A 292 1.10 12.75 -21.27
C ILE A 292 1.59 11.81 -20.18
N GLY A 293 2.88 11.56 -20.06
CA GLY A 293 3.47 10.84 -18.94
C GLY A 293 4.57 11.64 -18.27
N VAL A 294 4.58 11.61 -16.94
CA VAL A 294 5.59 12.30 -16.13
C VAL A 294 6.30 11.31 -15.22
N ASP A 295 7.60 11.57 -14.99
CA ASP A 295 8.39 10.78 -14.04
C ASP A 295 8.04 11.15 -12.59
N TYR A 296 8.24 10.20 -11.68
CA TYR A 296 8.18 10.49 -10.26
C TYR A 296 9.35 11.36 -9.84
N LEU A 297 9.05 12.49 -9.21
CA LEU A 297 10.05 13.37 -8.61
C LEU A 297 10.13 13.15 -7.11
N ARG A 298 11.33 12.98 -6.58
CA ARG A 298 11.52 12.91 -5.12
C ARG A 298 11.11 14.26 -4.51
N GLN A 299 10.26 14.21 -3.47
CA GLN A 299 9.90 15.41 -2.72
C GLN A 299 11.16 16.00 -2.06
N PRO A 300 11.57 17.21 -2.40
CA PRO A 300 12.65 17.89 -1.70
C PRO A 300 12.30 18.10 -0.24
N ARG A 301 13.28 17.99 0.65
CA ARG A 301 13.06 18.28 2.06
C ARG A 301 12.63 19.73 2.23
N GLY A 302 11.52 19.97 2.95
CA GLY A 302 11.05 21.31 3.29
C GLY A 302 9.94 21.89 2.39
N LEU A 303 9.59 21.26 1.28
CA LEU A 303 8.43 21.67 0.48
C LEU A 303 7.14 21.06 1.04
N ASP A 304 6.07 21.87 1.10
CA ASP A 304 4.74 21.35 1.37
C ASP A 304 4.18 20.56 0.17
N PRO A 305 3.12 19.74 0.35
CA PRO A 305 2.58 18.91 -0.72
C PRO A 305 2.09 19.69 -1.95
N GLU A 306 1.55 20.91 -1.78
CA GLU A 306 1.06 21.73 -2.89
C GLU A 306 2.22 22.33 -3.68
N GLN A 307 3.22 22.87 -2.99
CA GLN A 307 4.44 23.36 -3.61
C GLN A 307 5.17 22.25 -4.37
N TRP A 308 5.26 21.06 -3.77
CA TRP A 308 5.86 19.90 -4.42
C TRP A 308 5.06 19.44 -5.64
N ALA A 309 3.72 19.39 -5.52
CA ALA A 309 2.84 19.03 -6.63
C ALA A 309 3.04 19.94 -7.85
N SER A 310 3.23 21.25 -7.63
CA SER A 310 3.51 22.20 -8.69
C SER A 310 4.84 21.94 -9.43
N HIS A 311 5.79 21.26 -8.78
CA HIS A 311 7.08 20.92 -9.41
C HIS A 311 6.96 19.72 -10.38
N PHE A 312 6.00 18.83 -10.22
CA PHE A 312 5.82 17.67 -11.10
C PHE A 312 5.52 18.05 -12.55
N LEU A 313 4.81 19.16 -12.76
CA LEU A 313 4.40 19.61 -14.07
C LEU A 313 5.12 20.90 -14.50
N ARG A 314 6.11 21.35 -13.74
CA ARG A 314 6.83 22.59 -14.04
C ARG A 314 7.68 22.41 -15.29
N GLY A 315 7.29 23.13 -16.35
CA GLY A 315 7.88 23.01 -17.68
C GLY A 315 7.26 21.90 -18.53
N ASP A 316 6.37 21.09 -18.00
CA ASP A 316 5.65 20.06 -18.74
C ASP A 316 4.27 20.54 -19.25
N GLU A 317 3.85 21.77 -18.89
CA GLU A 317 2.68 22.43 -19.48
C GLU A 317 2.76 22.51 -21.02
N ARG A 318 3.97 22.57 -21.58
CA ARG A 318 4.24 22.51 -23.04
C ARG A 318 3.77 21.21 -23.69
N LEU A 319 3.58 20.14 -22.90
CA LEU A 319 3.12 18.83 -23.40
C LEU A 319 1.62 18.82 -23.65
N MET A 320 0.88 19.76 -23.09
CA MET A 320 -0.55 19.90 -23.35
C MET A 320 -0.84 20.28 -24.80
N ARG A 321 -2.00 19.87 -25.26
CA ARG A 321 -2.52 20.19 -26.60
C ARG A 321 -3.91 20.80 -26.47
N LEU A 322 -4.05 21.97 -27.06
CA LEU A 322 -5.35 22.66 -27.14
C LEU A 322 -6.26 21.98 -28.17
N GLY A 323 -7.55 21.98 -27.89
CA GLY A 323 -8.56 21.46 -28.81
C GLY A 323 -8.70 19.93 -28.84
N MET A 324 -8.06 19.24 -27.91
CA MET A 324 -8.22 17.79 -27.72
C MET A 324 -8.14 17.43 -26.25
N PRO A 325 -8.73 16.29 -25.80
CA PRO A 325 -8.57 15.81 -24.43
C PRO A 325 -7.13 15.52 -24.09
N ASN A 326 -6.70 15.93 -22.89
CA ASN A 326 -5.38 15.67 -22.33
C ASN A 326 -5.51 14.70 -21.14
N ILE A 327 -4.87 13.52 -21.25
CA ILE A 327 -4.81 12.53 -20.18
C ILE A 327 -3.39 12.45 -19.63
N LEU A 328 -3.23 12.65 -18.33
CA LEU A 328 -1.95 12.58 -17.62
C LEU A 328 -1.79 11.22 -16.94
N LEU A 329 -0.71 10.52 -17.25
CA LEU A 329 -0.21 9.39 -16.52
C LEU A 329 0.80 9.86 -15.49
N SER A 330 0.45 9.73 -14.22
CA SER A 330 1.31 10.09 -13.10
C SER A 330 1.17 9.02 -12.01
N HIS A 331 2.27 8.37 -11.66
CA HIS A 331 2.20 7.37 -10.59
C HIS A 331 1.66 7.98 -9.27
N ASN A 332 2.18 9.15 -8.87
CA ASN A 332 1.74 9.86 -7.68
C ASN A 332 0.47 10.69 -7.99
N PRO A 333 -0.58 10.66 -7.14
CA PRO A 333 -1.81 11.43 -7.36
C PRO A 333 -1.67 12.94 -7.10
N ASN A 334 -0.70 13.38 -6.32
CA ASN A 334 -0.58 14.79 -5.90
C ASN A 334 -0.39 15.80 -7.06
N PRO A 335 0.28 15.48 -8.19
CA PRO A 335 0.33 16.34 -9.36
C PRO A 335 -1.02 16.78 -9.91
N PHE A 336 -2.10 16.08 -9.56
CA PHE A 336 -3.47 16.44 -9.93
C PHE A 336 -3.86 17.87 -9.50
N LEU A 337 -3.32 18.36 -8.38
CA LEU A 337 -3.59 19.73 -7.93
C LEU A 337 -3.20 20.72 -9.03
N ARG A 338 -2.00 20.58 -9.58
CA ARG A 338 -1.51 21.41 -10.68
C ARG A 338 -2.15 21.07 -12.02
N ALA A 339 -2.36 19.77 -12.28
CA ALA A 339 -3.03 19.31 -13.49
C ALA A 339 -4.42 19.94 -13.66
N ALA A 340 -5.20 20.04 -12.58
CA ALA A 340 -6.51 20.66 -12.57
C ALA A 340 -6.46 22.19 -12.78
N GLU A 341 -5.39 22.86 -12.34
CA GLU A 341 -5.20 24.30 -12.57
C GLU A 341 -4.89 24.62 -14.04
N ILE A 342 -4.11 23.76 -14.69
CA ILE A 342 -3.72 23.97 -16.10
C ILE A 342 -4.71 23.34 -17.10
N GLY A 343 -5.78 22.66 -16.61
CA GLY A 343 -6.86 22.16 -17.45
C GLY A 343 -6.59 20.79 -18.09
N ILE A 344 -5.83 19.91 -17.44
CA ILE A 344 -5.75 18.49 -17.83
C ILE A 344 -7.09 17.82 -17.53
N ASP A 345 -7.66 17.11 -18.51
CA ASP A 345 -9.01 16.55 -18.41
C ASP A 345 -9.09 15.35 -17.45
N LEU A 346 -8.08 14.45 -17.51
CA LEU A 346 -7.99 13.27 -16.66
C LEU A 346 -6.56 13.02 -16.22
N THR A 347 -6.37 12.78 -14.93
CA THR A 347 -5.14 12.21 -14.36
C THR A 347 -5.40 10.78 -13.92
N VAL A 348 -4.52 9.84 -14.30
CA VAL A 348 -4.58 8.43 -13.92
C VAL A 348 -3.39 8.12 -13.04
N ALA A 349 -3.65 7.69 -11.79
CA ALA A 349 -2.63 7.51 -10.77
C ALA A 349 -2.80 6.20 -9.96
N GLY A 350 -1.73 5.81 -9.24
CA GLY A 350 -1.68 4.72 -8.27
C GLY A 350 -1.07 5.16 -6.94
N HIS A 351 0.03 4.51 -6.53
CA HIS A 351 0.93 4.88 -5.42
C HIS A 351 0.40 4.67 -4.00
N THR A 352 -0.87 4.89 -3.77
CA THR A 352 -1.45 4.90 -2.42
C THR A 352 -1.88 3.52 -1.92
N HIS A 353 -2.04 2.56 -2.82
CA HIS A 353 -2.62 1.23 -2.56
C HIS A 353 -4.00 1.27 -1.88
N GLY A 354 -4.73 2.38 -2.00
CA GLY A 354 -5.91 2.62 -1.17
C GLY A 354 -5.59 2.62 0.33
N GLY A 355 -4.30 2.80 0.70
CA GLY A 355 -3.76 2.67 2.04
C GLY A 355 -3.70 1.25 2.57
N GLN A 356 -3.95 0.23 1.74
CA GLN A 356 -3.97 -1.22 2.03
C GLN A 356 -4.93 -1.66 3.15
N VAL A 357 -5.07 -0.83 4.19
CA VAL A 357 -6.02 -1.03 5.30
C VAL A 357 -6.95 0.18 5.36
N GLN A 358 -8.21 -0.06 5.09
CA GLN A 358 -9.27 0.94 5.22
C GLN A 358 -10.26 0.52 6.30
N VAL A 359 -10.64 1.47 7.14
CA VAL A 359 -11.70 1.31 8.14
C VAL A 359 -12.82 2.27 7.77
N GLU A 360 -14.01 1.73 7.55
CA GLU A 360 -15.20 2.54 7.30
C GLU A 360 -15.91 2.79 8.64
N ILE A 361 -15.98 4.05 9.03
CA ILE A 361 -16.66 4.49 10.25
C ILE A 361 -17.62 5.61 9.85
N LEU A 362 -18.92 5.39 10.05
CA LEU A 362 -19.98 6.37 9.77
C LEU A 362 -19.85 6.99 8.37
N ASP A 363 -19.83 6.14 7.35
CA ASP A 363 -19.71 6.51 5.93
C ASP A 363 -18.38 7.21 5.54
N THR A 364 -17.44 7.30 6.47
CA THR A 364 -16.12 7.87 6.21
C THR A 364 -15.07 6.77 6.14
N ARG A 365 -14.47 6.61 4.97
CA ARG A 365 -13.31 5.71 4.80
C ARG A 365 -12.05 6.36 5.37
N TRP A 366 -11.52 5.74 6.41
CA TRP A 366 -10.28 6.16 7.05
C TRP A 366 -9.14 5.21 6.69
N SER A 367 -7.99 5.77 6.35
CA SER A 367 -6.76 5.02 6.06
C SER A 367 -5.54 5.81 6.53
N PRO A 368 -4.46 5.14 6.96
CA PRO A 368 -3.19 5.80 7.28
C PRO A 368 -2.61 6.63 6.12
N ALA A 369 -2.92 6.31 4.85
CA ALA A 369 -2.51 7.07 3.69
C ALA A 369 -3.02 8.52 3.67
N ARG A 370 -4.07 8.85 4.43
CA ARG A 370 -4.57 10.24 4.59
C ARG A 370 -3.56 11.21 5.18
N PHE A 371 -2.57 10.70 5.90
CA PHE A 371 -1.46 11.54 6.40
C PHE A 371 -0.45 11.94 5.31
N MET A 372 -0.48 11.28 4.15
CA MET A 372 0.44 11.50 3.03
C MET A 372 -0.21 12.27 1.89
N THR A 373 -1.50 12.01 1.61
CA THR A 373 -2.24 12.60 0.50
C THR A 373 -3.74 12.63 0.81
N PRO A 374 -4.49 13.64 0.31
CA PRO A 374 -5.95 13.62 0.35
C PRO A 374 -6.56 12.63 -0.66
N PHE A 375 -5.78 12.18 -1.66
CA PHE A 375 -6.22 11.32 -2.76
C PHE A 375 -5.87 9.87 -2.51
N ILE A 376 -6.75 9.10 -1.86
CA ILE A 376 -6.45 7.73 -1.43
C ILE A 376 -6.82 6.69 -2.47
N SER A 377 -8.04 6.70 -2.97
CA SER A 377 -8.51 5.81 -4.03
C SER A 377 -9.85 6.27 -4.59
N GLY A 378 -10.11 5.94 -5.86
CA GLY A 378 -11.35 6.27 -6.54
C GLY A 378 -11.28 7.54 -7.38
N LEU A 379 -12.44 8.05 -7.79
CA LEU A 379 -12.57 9.19 -8.69
C LEU A 379 -12.74 10.49 -7.90
N TYR A 380 -11.93 11.51 -8.25
CA TYR A 380 -11.97 12.85 -7.68
C TYR A 380 -12.24 13.87 -8.80
N GLU A 381 -12.77 15.02 -8.40
CA GLU A 381 -12.99 16.16 -9.30
C GLU A 381 -12.45 17.45 -8.69
N ARG A 382 -11.80 18.28 -9.53
CA ARG A 382 -11.39 19.65 -9.20
C ARG A 382 -11.35 20.49 -10.47
N ASN A 383 -12.01 21.66 -10.46
CA ASN A 383 -12.05 22.61 -11.58
C ASN A 383 -12.52 22.01 -12.92
N GLY A 384 -13.32 20.94 -12.88
CA GLY A 384 -13.77 20.23 -14.07
C GLY A 384 -12.81 19.17 -14.59
N SER A 385 -11.60 19.06 -14.01
CA SER A 385 -10.65 17.97 -14.22
C SER A 385 -10.97 16.77 -13.35
N ARG A 386 -10.61 15.58 -13.81
CA ARG A 386 -10.80 14.31 -13.08
C ARG A 386 -9.46 13.71 -12.67
N LEU A 387 -9.45 13.04 -11.53
CA LEU A 387 -8.36 12.17 -11.10
C LEU A 387 -8.92 10.82 -10.74
N TYR A 388 -8.37 9.76 -11.27
CA TYR A 388 -8.60 8.42 -10.76
C TYR A 388 -7.35 7.89 -10.06
N VAL A 389 -7.52 7.41 -8.84
CA VAL A 389 -6.46 6.78 -8.05
C VAL A 389 -6.81 5.31 -7.84
N SER A 390 -6.04 4.43 -8.48
CA SER A 390 -6.18 2.98 -8.33
C SER A 390 -5.63 2.50 -6.99
N ARG A 391 -6.24 1.44 -6.43
CA ARG A 391 -5.69 0.73 -5.27
C ARG A 391 -4.50 -0.16 -5.64
N GLY A 392 -4.24 -0.33 -6.94
CA GLY A 392 -3.13 -1.15 -7.42
C GLY A 392 -3.28 -2.65 -7.14
N ILE A 393 -2.34 -3.41 -7.67
CA ILE A 393 -2.36 -4.88 -7.72
C ILE A 393 -1.63 -5.49 -6.53
N GLY A 394 -0.40 -5.07 -6.27
CA GLY A 394 0.47 -5.62 -5.24
C GLY A 394 0.27 -5.04 -3.85
N THR A 395 1.25 -5.20 -3.02
CA THR A 395 1.29 -4.65 -1.64
C THR A 395 2.67 -4.08 -1.35
N ILE A 396 2.71 -3.04 -0.51
CA ILE A 396 3.96 -2.41 -0.04
C ILE A 396 4.10 -2.58 1.48
N ALA A 397 5.32 -2.74 1.98
CA ALA A 397 5.69 -2.87 3.39
C ALA A 397 5.04 -4.10 4.08
N MET A 398 3.74 -4.09 4.29
CA MET A 398 2.95 -5.17 4.89
C MET A 398 2.10 -5.85 3.82
N PRO A 399 2.24 -7.18 3.61
CA PRO A 399 1.47 -7.90 2.59
C PRO A 399 0.03 -8.19 3.06
N VAL A 400 -0.70 -7.16 3.51
CA VAL A 400 -2.05 -7.26 4.08
C VAL A 400 -2.96 -6.25 3.41
N ARG A 401 -4.11 -6.69 2.94
CA ARG A 401 -5.17 -5.81 2.43
C ARG A 401 -6.47 -6.07 3.18
N LEU A 402 -7.04 -5.00 3.75
CA LEU A 402 -8.31 -5.02 4.47
C LEU A 402 -9.20 -3.88 3.94
N ASN A 403 -10.37 -4.20 3.40
CA ASN A 403 -11.30 -3.28 2.75
C ASN A 403 -10.69 -2.43 1.63
N ALA A 404 -9.51 -2.80 1.15
CA ALA A 404 -8.80 -2.20 0.01
C ALA A 404 -8.32 -3.33 -0.92
N PRO A 405 -9.24 -4.11 -1.53
CA PRO A 405 -8.86 -5.23 -2.39
C PRO A 405 -8.01 -4.76 -3.56
N PRO A 406 -7.09 -5.61 -4.06
CA PRO A 406 -6.33 -5.30 -5.27
C PRO A 406 -7.28 -5.11 -6.45
N GLU A 407 -6.93 -4.19 -7.35
CA GLU A 407 -7.79 -3.92 -8.50
C GLU A 407 -7.04 -3.84 -9.83
N ILE A 408 -7.71 -4.34 -10.85
CA ILE A 408 -7.46 -4.07 -12.26
C ILE A 408 -8.50 -3.00 -12.64
N THR A 409 -8.05 -1.81 -13.02
CA THR A 409 -8.99 -0.70 -13.24
C THR A 409 -9.37 -0.59 -14.70
N LEU A 410 -10.67 -0.51 -15.00
CA LEU A 410 -11.20 -0.21 -16.32
C LEU A 410 -11.94 1.12 -16.28
N LEU A 411 -11.33 2.17 -16.84
CA LEU A 411 -11.95 3.49 -16.97
C LEU A 411 -12.67 3.58 -18.31
N THR A 412 -13.94 3.95 -18.30
CA THR A 412 -14.71 4.23 -19.51
C THR A 412 -14.98 5.74 -19.58
N LEU A 413 -14.40 6.40 -20.57
CA LEU A 413 -14.64 7.82 -20.78
C LEU A 413 -16.04 8.07 -21.27
N ARG A 414 -16.70 9.08 -20.71
CA ARG A 414 -18.04 9.50 -21.11
C ARG A 414 -18.10 11.00 -21.28
N ARG A 415 -18.82 11.41 -22.28
CA ARG A 415 -19.14 12.81 -22.52
C ARG A 415 -20.01 13.35 -21.38
N ALA A 416 -19.57 14.46 -20.73
CA ALA A 416 -20.27 15.15 -19.64
C ALA A 416 -21.07 16.35 -20.12
#